data_6f3ca87ea4ce3802ccea11bdb279e921
#
_entry.id   6f3ca87ea4ce3802ccea11bdb279e921
#
_cell.length_a   1.000
_cell.length_b   1.000
_cell.length_c   1.000
_cell.angle_alpha   90.00
_cell.angle_beta   90.00
_cell.angle_gamma   90.00
#
_symmetry.space_group_name_H-M   'P 1'
#
loop_
_entity.id
_entity.type
_entity.pdbx_description
1 polymer ?
#
loop_
_entity_poly.entity_id
_entity_poly.type
_entity_poly.pdbx_seq_one_letter_code
_entity_poly.pdbx_strand_id
1 'polypeptide(L)'
;MKRLFQNVIFDSSVAIPMSQSAPASVLATPALAFNKMSLSPSASGYRNRTSGGLNNVGSNGYYWSTAANSRANAYNLNFNASNVNPLNNNNRANGFSVRAVRAYTTDAEPLSYYHMKLSQRELNHLLTLAYLDARKNERNETAPLRFELNFEKYIRNLADRIYTRQWRPSPQICFIITKPTIREVFAPAFEDRVVSHLLFNMIAPLAERSFIYDSYSCRKGKGTLFGVDRFEHFLRGATENWKKPAFVLSADIKGYFMHINKAILYMELCKMLSKYSDRYISAGVRWDDIVDMHLADYLSGSIIFRNPTDNCIRIGSPRDWEPLPPQKSQFYSPMGTGITIGDVMSQLFSNVYLNPFDQFCKRVLGMDRYGRYVDDARAVAATEEFLEACIPSMDEFLQSELMLSLHPEKTKITSTRGENIFLGADCREHRRYCVNKTISNFKAAVYELESIFVQNDTPLHIDDYYIALSRLNAGLGYLSHFKEWRMADRILSDSPLNQIFAFASDYSRAVIKPEIKNILNTYDYAQIYLC
;
A
#
# COMPACT_ATOMS: atom_id res chain seq x y z
N MET A 1 -3.32 4.37 26.96
CA MET A 1 -2.55 3.52 26.05
C MET A 1 -2.58 2.02 26.39
N LYS A 2 -2.35 1.60 27.65
CA LYS A 2 -2.71 0.23 28.08
C LYS A 2 -4.17 -0.16 27.72
N ARG A 3 -5.08 0.80 27.59
CA ARG A 3 -6.48 0.60 27.22
C ARG A 3 -6.72 0.38 25.71
N LEU A 4 -5.85 0.83 24.81
CA LEU A 4 -5.98 0.55 23.35
C LEU A 4 -5.73 -0.92 23.03
N PHE A 5 -4.86 -1.59 23.78
CA PHE A 5 -4.61 -3.03 23.66
C PHE A 5 -5.62 -3.90 24.41
N GLN A 6 -6.36 -3.34 25.38
CA GLN A 6 -7.37 -4.09 26.14
C GLN A 6 -8.68 -4.31 25.36
N ASN A 7 -8.95 -3.53 24.30
CA ASN A 7 -10.23 -3.59 23.56
C ASN A 7 -10.20 -4.45 22.30
N VAL A 8 -9.16 -5.22 22.09
CA VAL A 8 -9.01 -6.13 20.94
C VAL A 8 -9.10 -7.59 21.37
N ILE A 9 -9.83 -7.86 22.43
CA ILE A 9 -10.02 -9.20 22.93
C ILE A 9 -11.53 -9.45 22.96
N PHE A 10 -11.98 -10.62 22.55
CA PHE A 10 -13.36 -11.07 22.56
C PHE A 10 -14.23 -10.34 23.58
N ASP A 11 -15.16 -9.53 23.13
CA ASP A 11 -16.22 -9.02 23.98
C ASP A 11 -17.20 -10.17 24.23
N SER A 12 -17.16 -10.72 25.46
CA SER A 12 -18.06 -11.74 25.92
C SER A 12 -19.43 -11.18 26.35
N SER A 13 -19.70 -9.88 26.13
CA SER A 13 -21.00 -9.27 26.41
C SER A 13 -22.11 -9.77 25.46
N VAL A 14 -21.78 -10.56 24.44
CA VAL A 14 -22.76 -11.40 23.71
C VAL A 14 -22.84 -12.79 24.40
N ALA A 15 -22.98 -12.82 25.69
CA ALA A 15 -23.50 -13.99 26.38
C ALA A 15 -25.01 -14.08 26.12
N ILE A 16 -25.41 -14.88 25.15
CA ILE A 16 -26.78 -15.32 25.01
C ILE A 16 -27.09 -16.08 26.31
N PRO A 17 -28.12 -15.69 27.10
CA PRO A 17 -28.49 -16.45 28.27
C PRO A 17 -28.84 -17.88 27.84
N MET A 18 -28.11 -18.85 28.34
CA MET A 18 -28.43 -20.24 28.15
C MET A 18 -29.65 -20.62 29.00
N SER A 19 -30.82 -20.19 28.61
CA SER A 19 -32.06 -20.79 29.02
C SER A 19 -33.01 -20.84 27.83
N GLN A 20 -33.20 -22.04 27.35
CA GLN A 20 -34.07 -22.48 26.25
C GLN A 20 -33.36 -22.65 24.91
N SER A 21 -33.55 -23.86 24.38
CA SER A 21 -33.10 -24.39 23.11
C SER A 21 -33.05 -23.36 21.94
N ALA A 22 -31.90 -22.81 21.68
CA ALA A 22 -31.66 -22.04 20.46
C ALA A 22 -31.46 -23.00 19.28
N PRO A 23 -32.04 -22.72 18.12
CA PRO A 23 -31.88 -23.57 16.95
C PRO A 23 -30.37 -23.62 16.54
N ALA A 24 -29.95 -24.76 16.02
CA ALA A 24 -28.55 -25.06 15.65
C ALA A 24 -27.88 -24.02 14.74
N SER A 25 -28.66 -23.17 14.07
CA SER A 25 -28.19 -22.07 13.23
C SER A 25 -27.53 -20.91 13.99
N VAL A 26 -27.84 -20.73 15.28
CA VAL A 26 -27.26 -19.63 16.10
C VAL A 26 -25.90 -20.02 16.68
N LEU A 27 -25.66 -21.33 16.91
CA LEU A 27 -24.35 -21.83 17.36
C LEU A 27 -23.30 -21.91 16.27
N ALA A 28 -23.70 -21.85 14.99
CA ALA A 28 -22.79 -21.86 13.84
C ALA A 28 -22.16 -20.48 13.56
N THR A 29 -22.71 -19.39 14.10
CA THR A 29 -22.29 -18.02 13.78
C THR A 29 -20.84 -17.68 14.22
N PRO A 30 -20.36 -18.10 15.40
CA PRO A 30 -18.95 -17.90 15.76
C PRO A 30 -17.98 -18.75 14.93
N ALA A 31 -18.34 -19.99 14.60
CA ALA A 31 -17.54 -20.88 13.77
C ALA A 31 -17.50 -20.39 12.29
N LEU A 32 -18.63 -19.86 11.79
CA LEU A 32 -18.72 -19.24 10.47
C LEU A 32 -17.93 -17.92 10.37
N ALA A 33 -17.90 -17.13 11.44
CA ALA A 33 -17.07 -15.93 11.50
C ALA A 33 -15.57 -16.29 11.50
N PHE A 34 -15.17 -17.35 12.18
CA PHE A 34 -13.80 -17.88 12.15
C PHE A 34 -13.44 -18.47 10.78
N ASN A 35 -14.33 -19.21 10.13
CA ASN A 35 -14.11 -19.75 8.78
C ASN A 35 -14.08 -18.67 7.69
N LYS A 36 -14.86 -17.60 7.85
CA LYS A 36 -14.84 -16.46 6.92
C LYS A 36 -13.61 -15.55 7.06
N MET A 37 -12.88 -15.64 8.18
CA MET A 37 -11.69 -14.80 8.42
C MET A 37 -10.38 -15.43 7.96
N SER A 38 -10.37 -16.52 7.20
CA SER A 38 -9.18 -17.27 6.72
C SER A 38 -7.96 -17.24 7.65
N LEU A 39 -8.26 -17.17 8.93
CA LEU A 39 -7.33 -17.32 9.98
C LEU A 39 -7.46 -18.80 10.38
N SER A 40 -6.76 -19.71 9.69
CA SER A 40 -6.52 -21.03 10.27
C SER A 40 -5.92 -20.78 11.64
N PRO A 41 -6.67 -20.93 12.74
CA PRO A 41 -6.09 -20.77 14.04
C PRO A 41 -5.05 -21.86 14.14
N SER A 42 -3.79 -21.50 14.28
CA SER A 42 -2.74 -22.49 14.44
C SER A 42 -3.02 -23.26 15.72
N ALA A 43 -2.89 -24.58 15.68
CA ALA A 43 -2.95 -25.42 16.86
C ALA A 43 -1.66 -25.20 17.70
N SER A 44 -1.53 -23.98 18.23
CA SER A 44 -0.33 -23.47 18.90
C SER A 44 -0.05 -24.13 20.25
N GLY A 45 -1.03 -24.95 20.75
CA GLY A 45 -0.92 -25.48 22.09
C GLY A 45 -0.94 -24.39 23.16
N TYR A 46 -0.40 -24.70 24.32
CA TYR A 46 -0.25 -23.74 25.42
C TYR A 46 0.96 -24.05 26.28
N ARG A 47 1.50 -23.03 26.97
CA ARG A 47 2.55 -23.21 27.97
C ARG A 47 1.90 -23.51 29.33
N ASN A 48 2.23 -24.65 29.90
CA ASN A 48 1.72 -25.07 31.21
C ASN A 48 2.36 -24.23 32.33
N ARG A 49 1.54 -23.75 33.26
CA ARG A 49 1.99 -22.90 34.37
C ARG A 49 2.96 -23.58 35.34
N THR A 50 2.82 -24.90 35.52
CA THR A 50 3.57 -25.67 36.52
C THR A 50 4.89 -26.20 35.97
N SER A 51 4.85 -26.76 34.76
CA SER A 51 6.04 -27.36 34.13
C SER A 51 6.82 -26.41 33.25
N GLY A 52 6.22 -25.27 32.84
CA GLY A 52 6.77 -24.37 31.83
C GLY A 52 6.84 -24.98 30.42
N GLY A 53 6.43 -26.24 30.27
CA GLY A 53 6.48 -26.97 28.99
C GLY A 53 5.34 -26.56 28.04
N LEU A 54 5.55 -26.79 26.74
CA LEU A 54 4.54 -26.61 25.70
C LEU A 54 3.71 -27.89 25.57
N ASN A 55 2.38 -27.75 25.66
CA ASN A 55 1.42 -28.85 25.57
C ASN A 55 0.50 -28.66 24.36
N ASN A 56 0.09 -29.78 23.73
CA ASN A 56 -0.89 -29.84 22.65
C ASN A 56 -0.54 -29.02 21.39
N VAL A 57 0.74 -28.74 21.15
CA VAL A 57 1.22 -28.10 19.91
C VAL A 57 0.89 -28.99 18.71
N GLY A 58 0.32 -28.42 17.67
CA GLY A 58 -0.10 -29.13 16.46
C GLY A 58 -1.47 -29.82 16.57
N SER A 59 -2.05 -29.96 17.77
CA SER A 59 -3.35 -30.62 17.97
C SER A 59 -4.47 -29.69 18.42
N ASN A 60 -4.19 -28.75 19.32
CA ASN A 60 -5.19 -27.84 19.88
C ASN A 60 -4.74 -26.38 19.81
N GLY A 61 -5.72 -25.48 19.54
CA GLY A 61 -5.53 -24.03 19.67
C GLY A 61 -6.20 -23.52 20.96
N TYR A 62 -5.53 -22.58 21.63
CA TYR A 62 -6.00 -21.93 22.85
C TYR A 62 -5.78 -20.43 22.74
N TYR A 63 -6.85 -19.66 22.84
CA TYR A 63 -6.80 -18.20 22.75
C TYR A 63 -7.59 -17.57 23.89
N TRP A 64 -6.96 -16.68 24.64
CA TRP A 64 -7.61 -15.99 25.74
C TRP A 64 -8.77 -15.09 25.30
N SER A 65 -9.83 -15.08 26.12
CA SER A 65 -10.87 -14.05 26.12
C SER A 65 -10.50 -12.96 27.14
N THR A 66 -11.05 -11.75 26.98
CA THR A 66 -10.96 -10.67 27.97
C THR A 66 -11.73 -10.95 29.24
N ALA A 67 -12.74 -11.81 29.16
CA ALA A 67 -13.62 -12.06 30.27
C ALA A 67 -12.94 -12.96 31.31
N ALA A 68 -12.95 -12.49 32.55
CA ALA A 68 -12.57 -13.31 33.70
C ALA A 68 -13.73 -14.22 34.10
N ASN A 69 -13.45 -15.52 34.27
CA ASN A 69 -14.40 -16.44 34.88
C ASN A 69 -14.35 -16.38 36.40
N SER A 70 -13.14 -16.21 36.95
CA SER A 70 -12.91 -16.10 38.40
C SER A 70 -11.60 -15.35 38.66
N ARG A 71 -11.23 -15.16 39.93
CA ARG A 71 -9.95 -14.60 40.31
C ARG A 71 -8.75 -15.39 39.73
N ALA A 72 -8.88 -16.71 39.58
CA ALA A 72 -7.82 -17.59 39.13
C ALA A 72 -7.98 -18.02 37.65
N ASN A 73 -9.16 -17.96 37.06
CA ASN A 73 -9.47 -18.45 35.74
C ASN A 73 -10.03 -17.36 34.81
N ALA A 74 -9.78 -17.51 33.52
CA ALA A 74 -10.37 -16.69 32.47
C ALA A 74 -10.95 -17.57 31.37
N TYR A 75 -11.90 -17.04 30.64
CA TYR A 75 -12.45 -17.73 29.47
C TYR A 75 -11.44 -17.74 28.33
N ASN A 76 -11.46 -18.79 27.55
CA ASN A 76 -10.65 -18.95 26.36
C ASN A 76 -11.41 -19.73 25.29
N LEU A 77 -11.08 -19.45 24.05
CA LEU A 77 -11.45 -20.31 22.93
C LEU A 77 -10.52 -21.51 22.92
N ASN A 78 -11.07 -22.70 22.94
CA ASN A 78 -10.34 -23.95 22.72
C ASN A 78 -10.91 -24.66 21.49
N PHE A 79 -10.04 -25.16 20.63
CA PHE A 79 -10.47 -25.96 19.47
C PHE A 79 -9.39 -26.97 19.07
N ASN A 80 -9.86 -28.03 18.40
CA ASN A 80 -9.06 -29.05 17.73
C ASN A 80 -9.74 -29.43 16.40
N ALA A 81 -9.27 -30.51 15.76
CA ALA A 81 -9.82 -30.95 14.48
C ALA A 81 -11.31 -31.31 14.50
N SER A 82 -11.85 -31.66 15.67
CA SER A 82 -13.21 -32.19 15.81
C SER A 82 -14.14 -31.34 16.69
N ASN A 83 -13.63 -30.36 17.44
CA ASN A 83 -14.41 -29.59 18.39
C ASN A 83 -13.96 -28.14 18.54
N VAL A 84 -14.92 -27.24 18.76
CA VAL A 84 -14.65 -25.81 19.08
C VAL A 84 -15.46 -25.47 20.34
N ASN A 85 -14.74 -25.06 21.39
CA ASN A 85 -15.36 -24.59 22.63
C ASN A 85 -15.00 -23.11 22.87
N PRO A 86 -15.91 -22.18 22.59
CA PRO A 86 -15.65 -20.74 22.73
C PRO A 86 -15.70 -20.24 24.18
N LEU A 87 -16.27 -21.01 25.08
CA LEU A 87 -16.44 -20.64 26.50
C LEU A 87 -15.66 -21.57 27.45
N ASN A 88 -14.63 -22.19 26.94
CA ASN A 88 -13.75 -22.97 27.81
C ASN A 88 -13.07 -22.06 28.83
N ASN A 89 -12.88 -22.54 30.06
CA ASN A 89 -12.16 -21.76 31.07
C ASN A 89 -10.85 -22.43 31.47
N ASN A 90 -9.85 -21.61 31.73
CA ASN A 90 -8.56 -22.11 32.11
C ASN A 90 -7.86 -21.18 33.11
N ASN A 91 -6.83 -21.71 33.77
CA ASN A 91 -6.05 -20.94 34.72
C ASN A 91 -5.28 -19.81 34.02
N ARG A 92 -5.42 -18.61 34.54
CA ARG A 92 -4.80 -17.38 33.99
C ARG A 92 -3.29 -17.41 33.94
N ALA A 93 -2.65 -18.30 34.68
CA ALA A 93 -1.21 -18.49 34.66
C ALA A 93 -0.70 -19.38 33.50
N ASN A 94 -1.60 -20.06 32.75
CA ASN A 94 -1.23 -20.75 31.53
C ASN A 94 -0.89 -19.74 30.42
N GLY A 95 0.16 -20.01 29.67
CA GLY A 95 0.55 -19.18 28.53
C GLY A 95 -0.21 -19.60 27.26
N PHE A 96 -1.35 -18.98 27.01
CA PHE A 96 -2.11 -19.16 25.78
C PHE A 96 -1.76 -18.06 24.78
N SER A 97 -1.88 -18.37 23.51
CA SER A 97 -1.75 -17.39 22.45
C SER A 97 -2.78 -16.27 22.62
N VAL A 98 -2.36 -15.03 22.43
CA VAL A 98 -3.26 -13.89 22.37
C VAL A 98 -3.35 -13.47 20.91
N ARG A 99 -4.57 -13.52 20.36
CA ARG A 99 -4.85 -13.04 19.02
C ARG A 99 -5.93 -11.98 19.10
N ALA A 100 -5.62 -10.82 18.60
CA ALA A 100 -6.58 -9.74 18.48
C ALA A 100 -7.63 -10.13 17.41
N VAL A 101 -8.88 -10.29 17.79
CA VAL A 101 -10.00 -10.48 16.87
C VAL A 101 -11.02 -9.38 17.15
N ARG A 102 -11.27 -8.52 16.16
CA ARG A 102 -12.38 -7.57 16.21
C ARG A 102 -13.56 -8.18 15.46
N ALA A 103 -14.63 -8.49 16.18
CA ALA A 103 -15.89 -8.86 15.54
C ALA A 103 -16.56 -7.60 14.99
N TYR A 104 -16.68 -7.49 13.67
CA TYR A 104 -17.63 -6.57 13.05
C TYR A 104 -18.98 -7.28 13.02
N THR A 105 -19.84 -6.99 13.99
CA THR A 105 -21.25 -7.34 13.88
C THR A 105 -21.95 -6.25 13.10
N THR A 106 -22.69 -6.62 12.07
CA THR A 106 -23.51 -5.70 11.27
C THR A 106 -24.66 -5.09 12.06
N ASP A 107 -24.95 -5.60 13.26
CA ASP A 107 -26.08 -5.25 14.11
C ASP A 107 -25.66 -4.81 15.53
N ALA A 108 -24.42 -4.37 15.73
CA ALA A 108 -23.99 -3.85 17.02
C ALA A 108 -24.73 -2.55 17.33
N GLU A 109 -25.37 -2.49 18.48
CA GLU A 109 -25.75 -1.26 19.15
C GLU A 109 -24.62 -0.22 19.03
N PRO A 110 -24.93 1.07 18.81
CA PRO A 110 -23.89 2.07 18.68
C PRO A 110 -23.01 2.00 19.93
N LEU A 111 -21.70 1.74 19.71
CA LEU A 111 -20.69 1.78 20.77
C LEU A 111 -20.68 3.18 21.39
N SER A 112 -21.57 3.41 22.35
CA SER A 112 -21.81 4.67 23.04
C SER A 112 -20.62 5.13 23.92
N TYR A 113 -19.50 4.40 23.90
CA TYR A 113 -18.38 4.61 24.79
C TYR A 113 -17.16 5.30 24.19
N TYR A 114 -17.13 5.55 22.87
CA TYR A 114 -15.99 6.23 22.25
C TYR A 114 -16.43 7.54 21.60
N HIS A 115 -16.52 8.58 22.41
CA HIS A 115 -16.67 9.92 21.89
C HIS A 115 -15.48 10.28 21.00
N MET A 116 -15.75 10.71 19.78
CA MET A 116 -14.74 11.37 18.97
C MET A 116 -14.28 12.63 19.72
N LYS A 117 -12.96 12.87 19.77
CA LYS A 117 -12.42 14.13 20.31
C LYS A 117 -12.81 15.32 19.42
N LEU A 118 -12.91 15.08 18.10
CA LEU A 118 -13.25 16.08 17.12
C LEU A 118 -14.74 16.42 17.16
N SER A 119 -15.05 17.70 17.17
CA SER A 119 -16.40 18.18 16.88
C SER A 119 -16.73 17.96 15.39
N GLN A 120 -18.01 17.92 15.06
CA GLN A 120 -18.46 17.81 13.68
C GLN A 120 -17.94 18.96 12.79
N ARG A 121 -17.80 20.16 13.36
CA ARG A 121 -17.21 21.32 12.66
C ARG A 121 -15.73 21.09 12.30
N GLU A 122 -14.95 20.56 13.22
CA GLU A 122 -13.54 20.23 12.98
C GLU A 122 -13.41 19.11 11.94
N LEU A 123 -14.27 18.09 12.02
CA LEU A 123 -14.30 17.02 11.03
C LEU A 123 -14.64 17.54 9.63
N ASN A 124 -15.62 18.45 9.50
CA ASN A 124 -15.92 19.12 8.22
C ASN A 124 -14.72 19.88 7.68
N HIS A 125 -13.97 20.58 8.53
CA HIS A 125 -12.76 21.28 8.13
C HIS A 125 -11.68 20.33 7.63
N LEU A 126 -11.40 19.24 8.37
CA LEU A 126 -10.42 18.23 7.97
C LEU A 126 -10.80 17.52 6.67
N LEU A 127 -12.08 17.22 6.47
CA LEU A 127 -12.60 16.68 5.21
C LEU A 127 -12.44 17.65 4.04
N THR A 128 -12.61 18.96 4.29
CA THR A 128 -12.36 19.98 3.27
C THR A 128 -10.88 20.00 2.85
N LEU A 129 -9.97 19.92 3.79
CA LEU A 129 -8.53 19.82 3.47
C LEU A 129 -8.21 18.52 2.71
N ALA A 130 -8.77 17.40 3.15
CA ALA A 130 -8.62 16.11 2.48
C ALA A 130 -9.18 16.12 1.04
N TYR A 131 -10.31 16.81 0.82
CA TYR A 131 -10.85 17.03 -0.52
C TYR A 131 -9.89 17.81 -1.41
N LEU A 132 -9.27 18.88 -0.90
CA LEU A 132 -8.26 19.64 -1.65
C LEU A 132 -7.06 18.80 -2.05
N ASP A 133 -6.63 17.87 -1.19
CA ASP A 133 -5.56 16.92 -1.51
C ASP A 133 -6.01 15.86 -2.52
N ALA A 134 -7.22 15.30 -2.35
CA ALA A 134 -7.77 14.26 -3.22
C ALA A 134 -7.95 14.74 -4.67
N ARG A 135 -8.38 16.01 -4.87
CA ARG A 135 -8.57 16.59 -6.22
C ARG A 135 -7.30 17.08 -6.88
N LYS A 136 -6.19 17.12 -6.16
CA LYS A 136 -4.92 17.62 -6.69
C LYS A 136 -4.49 16.77 -7.87
N ASN A 137 -4.23 17.39 -9.01
CA ASN A 137 -3.91 16.75 -10.30
C ASN A 137 -5.09 16.07 -11.03
N GLU A 138 -6.33 16.14 -10.49
CA GLU A 138 -7.52 15.55 -11.12
C GLU A 138 -8.66 16.56 -11.27
N ARG A 139 -8.34 17.84 -11.32
CA ARG A 139 -9.32 18.94 -11.29
C ARG A 139 -10.31 18.93 -12.44
N ASN A 140 -9.92 18.39 -13.59
CA ASN A 140 -10.74 18.36 -14.80
C ASN A 140 -11.50 17.04 -14.97
N GLU A 141 -11.32 16.11 -14.02
CA GLU A 141 -12.01 14.83 -14.08
C GLU A 141 -13.48 14.95 -13.63
N THR A 142 -14.35 14.17 -14.25
CA THR A 142 -15.81 14.24 -14.01
C THR A 142 -16.18 13.99 -12.55
N ALA A 143 -15.52 13.08 -11.85
CA ALA A 143 -15.87 12.71 -10.48
C ALA A 143 -15.56 13.85 -9.46
N PRO A 144 -14.36 14.47 -9.46
CA PRO A 144 -14.09 15.68 -8.68
C PRO A 144 -15.04 16.83 -9.00
N LEU A 145 -15.34 17.09 -10.28
CA LEU A 145 -16.25 18.16 -10.69
C LEU A 145 -17.68 17.95 -10.17
N ARG A 146 -18.21 16.71 -10.24
CA ARG A 146 -19.52 16.38 -9.64
C ARG A 146 -19.55 16.61 -8.13
N PHE A 147 -18.48 16.25 -7.43
CA PHE A 147 -18.35 16.48 -6.00
C PHE A 147 -18.35 17.99 -5.71
N GLU A 148 -17.63 18.78 -6.49
CA GLU A 148 -17.50 20.23 -6.35
C GLU A 148 -18.84 20.97 -6.56
N LEU A 149 -19.65 20.53 -7.52
CA LEU A 149 -20.99 21.10 -7.76
C LEU A 149 -21.93 21.01 -6.54
N ASN A 150 -21.74 20.01 -5.66
CA ASN A 150 -22.54 19.80 -4.45
C ASN A 150 -21.65 19.68 -3.20
N PHE A 151 -20.55 20.41 -3.17
CA PHE A 151 -19.47 20.30 -2.21
C PHE A 151 -19.94 20.26 -0.76
N GLU A 152 -20.69 21.28 -0.33
CA GLU A 152 -21.16 21.37 1.06
C GLU A 152 -22.05 20.18 1.47
N LYS A 153 -22.93 19.74 0.56
CA LYS A 153 -23.83 18.62 0.79
C LYS A 153 -23.03 17.32 0.97
N TYR A 154 -22.03 17.08 0.10
CA TYR A 154 -21.19 15.89 0.19
C TYR A 154 -20.32 15.90 1.44
N ILE A 155 -19.67 17.02 1.77
CA ILE A 155 -18.84 17.12 2.98
C ILE A 155 -19.66 16.89 4.25
N ARG A 156 -20.84 17.52 4.37
CA ARG A 156 -21.72 17.34 5.55
C ARG A 156 -22.19 15.88 5.67
N ASN A 157 -22.69 15.30 4.59
CA ASN A 157 -23.14 13.89 4.60
C ASN A 157 -22.01 12.94 4.97
N LEU A 158 -20.81 13.17 4.41
CA LEU A 158 -19.64 12.36 4.70
C LEU A 158 -19.21 12.49 6.17
N ALA A 159 -19.20 13.72 6.69
CA ALA A 159 -18.92 13.98 8.10
C ALA A 159 -19.93 13.31 9.03
N ASP A 160 -21.23 13.40 8.71
CA ASP A 160 -22.29 12.76 9.51
C ASP A 160 -22.11 11.24 9.56
N ARG A 161 -21.88 10.61 8.41
CA ARG A 161 -21.64 9.16 8.32
C ARG A 161 -20.37 8.72 9.06
N ILE A 162 -19.32 9.54 9.03
CA ILE A 162 -18.07 9.26 9.76
C ILE A 162 -18.30 9.47 11.26
N TYR A 163 -18.94 10.58 11.66
CA TYR A 163 -19.22 10.93 13.04
C TYR A 163 -20.07 9.88 13.74
N THR A 164 -21.09 9.35 13.05
CA THR A 164 -21.98 8.29 13.53
C THR A 164 -21.41 6.88 13.34
N ARG A 165 -20.16 6.74 12.85
CA ARG A 165 -19.52 5.43 12.56
C ARG A 165 -20.23 4.58 11.50
N GLN A 166 -21.08 5.20 10.68
CA GLN A 166 -21.84 4.54 9.61
C GLN A 166 -21.14 4.54 8.27
N TRP A 167 -20.07 5.33 8.11
CA TRP A 167 -19.33 5.33 6.86
C TRP A 167 -18.68 3.96 6.60
N ARG A 168 -18.85 3.48 5.39
CA ARG A 168 -18.17 2.28 4.85
C ARG A 168 -17.69 2.61 3.44
N PRO A 169 -16.54 2.08 3.01
CA PRO A 169 -16.07 2.26 1.64
C PRO A 169 -17.08 1.75 0.62
N SER A 170 -17.33 2.52 -0.42
CA SER A 170 -18.23 2.17 -1.54
C SER A 170 -17.63 1.09 -2.43
N PRO A 171 -18.41 0.43 -3.30
CA PRO A 171 -17.88 -0.45 -4.34
C PRO A 171 -16.82 0.26 -5.18
N GLN A 172 -15.72 -0.43 -5.48
CA GLN A 172 -14.63 0.12 -6.29
C GLN A 172 -14.85 -0.18 -7.77
N ILE A 173 -14.29 0.67 -8.62
CA ILE A 173 -14.17 0.40 -10.04
C ILE A 173 -12.92 -0.43 -10.25
N CYS A 174 -13.06 -1.60 -10.93
CA CYS A 174 -11.97 -2.50 -11.23
C CYS A 174 -11.70 -2.53 -12.73
N PHE A 175 -10.46 -2.37 -13.15
CA PHE A 175 -10.04 -2.41 -14.55
C PHE A 175 -8.59 -2.86 -14.69
N ILE A 176 -8.21 -3.25 -15.92
CA ILE A 176 -6.86 -3.65 -16.26
C ILE A 176 -6.11 -2.50 -16.94
N ILE A 177 -4.90 -2.25 -16.49
CA ILE A 177 -3.91 -1.45 -17.21
C ILE A 177 -2.84 -2.38 -17.78
N THR A 178 -2.45 -2.15 -19.04
CA THR A 178 -1.51 -3.03 -19.77
C THR A 178 -0.09 -2.48 -19.82
N LYS A 179 0.08 -1.18 -19.70
CA LYS A 179 1.40 -0.50 -19.80
C LYS A 179 1.74 0.22 -18.48
N PRO A 180 3.01 0.22 -18.04
CA PRO A 180 4.18 -0.48 -18.61
C PRO A 180 4.20 -1.98 -18.32
N THR A 181 3.38 -2.46 -17.43
CA THR A 181 3.15 -3.89 -17.09
C THR A 181 1.69 -4.09 -16.78
N ILE A 182 1.16 -5.28 -17.12
CA ILE A 182 -0.24 -5.59 -16.83
C ILE A 182 -0.49 -5.61 -15.33
N ARG A 183 -1.55 -4.88 -14.90
CA ARG A 183 -1.97 -4.78 -13.51
C ARG A 183 -3.48 -4.65 -13.40
N GLU A 184 -4.03 -5.23 -12.38
CA GLU A 184 -5.41 -5.03 -11.95
C GLU A 184 -5.46 -3.85 -10.98
N VAL A 185 -6.31 -2.87 -11.27
CA VAL A 185 -6.45 -1.64 -10.48
C VAL A 185 -7.86 -1.57 -9.91
N PHE A 186 -7.96 -1.25 -8.63
CA PHE A 186 -9.22 -0.98 -7.94
C PHE A 186 -9.25 0.49 -7.54
N ALA A 187 -9.97 1.28 -8.30
CA ALA A 187 -10.12 2.71 -8.05
C ALA A 187 -11.29 2.97 -7.10
N PRO A 188 -11.05 3.56 -5.91
CA PRO A 188 -12.13 3.94 -5.02
C PRO A 188 -12.95 5.10 -5.60
N ALA A 189 -14.24 5.19 -5.23
CA ALA A 189 -15.05 6.35 -5.53
C ALA A 189 -14.40 7.63 -5.00
N PHE A 190 -14.66 8.78 -5.64
CA PHE A 190 -14.00 10.03 -5.25
C PHE A 190 -14.28 10.41 -3.79
N GLU A 191 -15.49 10.16 -3.29
CA GLU A 191 -15.86 10.36 -1.89
C GLU A 191 -14.98 9.52 -0.94
N ASP A 192 -14.73 8.25 -1.28
CA ASP A 192 -13.86 7.37 -0.50
C ASP A 192 -12.40 7.81 -0.58
N ARG A 193 -11.97 8.39 -1.71
CA ARG A 193 -10.63 8.99 -1.82
C ARG A 193 -10.46 10.19 -0.89
N VAL A 194 -11.51 10.99 -0.71
CA VAL A 194 -11.49 12.07 0.29
C VAL A 194 -11.29 11.52 1.70
N VAL A 195 -11.95 10.41 2.06
CA VAL A 195 -11.73 9.75 3.36
C VAL A 195 -10.34 9.12 3.47
N SER A 196 -9.84 8.51 2.39
CA SER A 196 -8.46 8.00 2.34
C SER A 196 -7.44 9.14 2.59
N HIS A 197 -7.65 10.32 2.00
CA HIS A 197 -6.80 11.49 2.26
C HIS A 197 -6.95 12.03 3.67
N LEU A 198 -8.17 12.03 4.25
CA LEU A 198 -8.37 12.38 5.66
C LEU A 198 -7.53 11.47 6.57
N LEU A 199 -7.64 10.17 6.40
CA LEU A 199 -6.86 9.21 7.19
C LEU A 199 -5.36 9.35 6.92
N PHE A 200 -4.95 9.52 5.66
CA PHE A 200 -3.56 9.75 5.29
C PHE A 200 -2.97 10.96 6.02
N ASN A 201 -3.67 12.08 6.01
CA ASN A 201 -3.23 13.32 6.67
C ASN A 201 -3.08 13.16 8.19
N MET A 202 -3.91 12.29 8.80
CA MET A 202 -3.85 12.00 10.23
C MET A 202 -2.65 11.12 10.61
N ILE A 203 -2.34 10.07 9.83
CA ILE A 203 -1.39 9.03 10.27
C ILE A 203 -0.05 9.04 9.51
N ALA A 204 0.00 9.59 8.29
CA ALA A 204 1.25 9.60 7.52
C ALA A 204 2.42 10.30 8.22
N PRO A 205 2.23 11.43 8.94
CA PRO A 205 3.33 12.05 9.66
C PRO A 205 3.94 11.17 10.77
N LEU A 206 3.13 10.30 11.40
CA LEU A 206 3.63 9.31 12.38
C LEU A 206 4.38 8.18 11.69
N ALA A 207 3.82 7.68 10.58
CA ALA A 207 4.44 6.65 9.77
C ALA A 207 5.81 7.08 9.25
N GLU A 208 5.92 8.31 8.75
CA GLU A 208 7.20 8.87 8.27
C GLU A 208 8.30 8.86 9.33
N ARG A 209 7.96 9.06 10.60
CA ARG A 209 8.92 9.00 11.73
C ARG A 209 9.37 7.57 12.06
N SER A 210 8.57 6.57 11.69
CA SER A 210 8.87 5.17 11.96
C SER A 210 9.74 4.52 10.89
N PHE A 211 9.68 5.01 9.66
CA PHE A 211 10.36 4.42 8.51
C PHE A 211 11.87 4.65 8.54
N ILE A 212 12.62 3.68 8.05
CA ILE A 212 14.05 3.89 7.79
C ILE A 212 14.24 5.01 6.76
N TYR A 213 15.41 5.68 6.82
CA TYR A 213 15.74 6.72 5.83
C TYR A 213 15.68 6.20 4.40
N ASP A 214 16.15 4.99 4.16
CA ASP A 214 16.31 4.37 2.85
C ASP A 214 15.11 3.51 2.41
N SER A 215 13.88 3.84 2.82
CA SER A 215 12.64 3.43 2.21
C SER A 215 12.16 4.56 1.28
N TYR A 216 11.95 4.30 -0.02
CA TYR A 216 11.86 5.37 -1.02
C TYR A 216 10.48 5.57 -1.62
N SER A 217 9.70 4.52 -1.69
CA SER A 217 8.42 4.48 -2.40
C SER A 217 7.35 5.32 -1.70
N CYS A 218 6.62 6.12 -2.49
CA CYS A 218 5.42 6.85 -2.03
C CYS A 218 5.64 7.74 -0.80
N ARG A 219 6.82 8.33 -0.67
CA ARG A 219 7.20 9.23 0.42
C ARG A 219 7.58 10.60 -0.13
N LYS A 220 7.17 11.66 0.59
CA LYS A 220 7.46 13.05 0.18
C LYS A 220 8.97 13.31 0.13
N GLY A 221 9.44 13.90 -0.96
CA GLY A 221 10.86 14.19 -1.20
C GLY A 221 11.71 12.96 -1.50
N LYS A 222 11.08 11.79 -1.71
CA LYS A 222 11.74 10.56 -2.13
C LYS A 222 11.16 10.07 -3.46
N GLY A 223 11.39 8.86 -3.83
CA GLY A 223 10.92 8.28 -5.09
C GLY A 223 12.03 7.60 -5.85
N THR A 224 11.80 7.32 -7.12
CA THR A 224 12.69 6.54 -7.98
C THR A 224 14.10 7.13 -8.06
N LEU A 225 14.23 8.42 -8.39
CA LEU A 225 15.53 9.07 -8.56
C LEU A 225 16.30 9.17 -7.23
N PHE A 226 15.58 9.49 -6.14
CA PHE A 226 16.20 9.48 -4.81
C PHE A 226 16.72 8.09 -4.46
N GLY A 227 15.96 7.02 -4.77
CA GLY A 227 16.41 5.64 -4.59
C GLY A 227 17.68 5.32 -5.38
N VAL A 228 17.75 5.77 -6.64
CA VAL A 228 18.95 5.63 -7.49
C VAL A 228 20.14 6.38 -6.89
N ASP A 229 19.95 7.63 -6.43
CA ASP A 229 21.00 8.42 -5.76
C ASP A 229 21.54 7.71 -4.53
N ARG A 230 20.64 7.15 -3.70
CA ARG A 230 21.02 6.41 -2.52
C ARG A 230 21.76 5.12 -2.86
N PHE A 231 21.30 4.40 -3.88
CA PHE A 231 21.95 3.17 -4.32
C PHE A 231 23.37 3.45 -4.85
N GLU A 232 23.57 4.49 -5.65
CA GLU A 232 24.91 4.90 -6.06
C GLU A 232 25.79 5.29 -4.87
N HIS A 233 25.24 5.99 -3.88
CA HIS A 233 25.94 6.29 -2.65
C HIS A 233 26.38 5.02 -1.90
N PHE A 234 25.55 3.98 -1.88
CA PHE A 234 25.90 2.69 -1.28
C PHE A 234 27.04 2.01 -2.06
N LEU A 235 26.96 2.00 -3.40
CA LEU A 235 28.01 1.45 -4.25
C LEU A 235 29.34 2.15 -3.99
N ARG A 236 29.38 3.49 -4.03
CA ARG A 236 30.58 4.29 -3.76
C ARG A 236 31.15 4.02 -2.37
N GLY A 237 30.29 3.95 -1.35
CA GLY A 237 30.72 3.68 0.01
C GLY A 237 31.28 2.27 0.23
N ALA A 238 30.69 1.24 -0.40
CA ALA A 238 31.15 -0.13 -0.26
C ALA A 238 32.43 -0.40 -1.06
N THR A 239 32.60 0.24 -2.24
CA THR A 239 33.73 0.07 -3.13
C THR A 239 34.87 1.05 -2.85
N GLU A 240 34.80 1.89 -1.82
CA GLU A 240 35.74 2.99 -1.59
C GLU A 240 35.94 3.86 -2.84
N ASN A 241 34.84 4.35 -3.40
CA ASN A 241 34.81 5.06 -4.68
C ASN A 241 35.36 4.24 -5.85
N TRP A 242 34.85 3.02 -6.02
CA TRP A 242 35.14 2.05 -7.09
C TRP A 242 36.58 1.50 -7.11
N LYS A 243 37.32 1.72 -6.04
CA LYS A 243 38.70 1.19 -5.91
C LYS A 243 38.74 -0.29 -5.55
N LYS A 244 37.74 -0.76 -4.80
CA LYS A 244 37.64 -2.15 -4.33
C LYS A 244 36.39 -2.82 -4.90
N PRO A 245 36.41 -4.15 -5.09
CA PRO A 245 35.21 -4.89 -5.40
C PRO A 245 34.26 -4.87 -4.20
N ALA A 246 32.97 -4.93 -4.48
CA ALA A 246 31.91 -5.12 -3.50
C ALA A 246 30.78 -5.92 -4.17
N PHE A 247 29.75 -6.26 -3.40
CA PHE A 247 28.66 -7.11 -3.84
C PHE A 247 27.32 -6.45 -3.57
N VAL A 248 26.36 -6.71 -4.46
CA VAL A 248 24.98 -6.20 -4.41
C VAL A 248 24.03 -7.37 -4.24
N LEU A 249 23.27 -7.38 -3.16
CA LEU A 249 22.09 -8.22 -3.01
C LEU A 249 20.89 -7.48 -3.64
N SER A 250 20.26 -8.13 -4.60
CA SER A 250 18.93 -7.79 -5.10
C SER A 250 17.94 -8.75 -4.46
N ALA A 251 16.88 -8.25 -3.81
CA ALA A 251 15.84 -9.05 -3.21
C ALA A 251 14.46 -8.50 -3.57
N ASP A 252 13.56 -9.38 -3.97
CA ASP A 252 12.19 -9.08 -4.39
C ASP A 252 11.23 -9.95 -3.58
N ILE A 253 10.08 -9.42 -3.17
CA ILE A 253 9.10 -10.17 -2.37
C ILE A 253 8.04 -10.75 -3.30
N LYS A 254 7.83 -12.08 -3.20
CA LYS A 254 6.91 -12.81 -4.06
C LYS A 254 5.46 -12.34 -3.88
N GLY A 255 4.85 -11.85 -4.97
CA GLY A 255 3.43 -11.51 -5.01
C GLY A 255 2.96 -10.49 -3.96
N TYR A 256 3.78 -9.55 -3.60
CA TYR A 256 3.70 -8.70 -2.42
C TYR A 256 2.30 -8.16 -2.12
N PHE A 257 1.72 -7.32 -3.00
CA PHE A 257 0.42 -6.67 -2.75
C PHE A 257 -0.73 -7.66 -2.52
N MET A 258 -0.70 -8.82 -3.18
CA MET A 258 -1.74 -9.84 -3.09
C MET A 258 -1.64 -10.70 -1.82
N HIS A 259 -0.47 -10.71 -1.17
CA HIS A 259 -0.19 -11.52 0.02
C HIS A 259 -0.08 -10.73 1.31
N ILE A 260 -0.20 -9.39 1.28
CA ILE A 260 -0.23 -8.58 2.50
C ILE A 260 -1.38 -9.07 3.39
N ASN A 261 -1.05 -9.62 4.55
CA ASN A 261 -2.03 -10.08 5.53
C ASN A 261 -2.66 -8.89 6.26
N LYS A 262 -3.96 -8.71 6.12
CA LYS A 262 -4.69 -7.55 6.63
C LYS A 262 -4.66 -7.45 8.16
N ALA A 263 -4.67 -8.58 8.86
CA ALA A 263 -4.59 -8.60 10.32
C ALA A 263 -3.20 -8.16 10.82
N ILE A 264 -2.13 -8.66 10.17
CA ILE A 264 -0.76 -8.24 10.48
C ILE A 264 -0.58 -6.75 10.15
N LEU A 265 -1.05 -6.30 8.98
CA LEU A 265 -1.03 -4.89 8.61
C LEU A 265 -1.67 -4.01 9.67
N TYR A 266 -2.88 -4.38 10.10
CA TYR A 266 -3.61 -3.63 11.13
C TYR A 266 -2.87 -3.63 12.46
N MET A 267 -2.30 -4.77 12.88
CA MET A 267 -1.49 -4.85 14.11
C MET A 267 -0.24 -3.95 14.03
N GLU A 268 0.49 -3.98 12.92
CA GLU A 268 1.69 -3.14 12.75
C GLU A 268 1.33 -1.65 12.73
N LEU A 269 0.20 -1.30 12.11
CA LEU A 269 -0.32 0.06 12.17
C LEU A 269 -0.65 0.48 13.61
N CYS A 270 -1.39 -0.34 14.36
CA CYS A 270 -1.72 -0.08 15.76
C CYS A 270 -0.47 0.05 16.64
N LYS A 271 0.54 -0.83 16.47
CA LYS A 271 1.82 -0.73 17.17
C LYS A 271 2.51 0.60 16.87
N MET A 272 2.54 1.00 15.61
CA MET A 272 3.15 2.27 15.19
C MET A 272 2.40 3.46 15.80
N LEU A 273 1.08 3.50 15.69
CA LEU A 273 0.25 4.57 16.25
C LEU A 273 0.44 4.68 17.77
N SER A 274 0.39 3.54 18.48
CA SER A 274 0.61 3.49 19.94
C SER A 274 1.98 3.98 20.35
N LYS A 275 3.03 3.63 19.57
CA LYS A 275 4.41 4.04 19.88
C LYS A 275 4.62 5.54 19.80
N TYR A 276 3.88 6.24 18.96
CA TYR A 276 4.14 7.64 18.68
C TYR A 276 3.04 8.59 19.17
N SER A 277 1.86 8.09 19.56
CA SER A 277 0.70 8.91 19.91
C SER A 277 0.95 9.87 21.08
N ASP A 278 1.69 9.42 22.10
CA ASP A 278 2.01 10.21 23.30
C ASP A 278 3.27 11.08 23.16
N ARG A 279 3.92 11.04 21.98
CA ARG A 279 5.13 11.83 21.76
C ARG A 279 4.82 13.28 21.40
N TYR A 280 5.68 14.16 21.89
CA TYR A 280 5.61 15.58 21.54
C TYR A 280 5.99 15.81 20.07
N ILE A 281 5.17 16.60 19.37
CA ILE A 281 5.44 17.10 18.02
C ILE A 281 6.02 18.50 18.04
N SER A 282 5.70 19.27 19.09
CA SER A 282 6.25 20.58 19.39
C SER A 282 6.21 20.81 20.90
N ALA A 283 6.70 21.95 21.39
CA ALA A 283 6.71 22.26 22.81
C ALA A 283 5.28 22.19 23.40
N GLY A 284 5.06 21.21 24.27
CA GLY A 284 3.79 21.03 24.99
C GLY A 284 2.64 20.38 24.22
N VAL A 285 2.80 20.06 22.91
CA VAL A 285 1.74 19.46 22.07
C VAL A 285 2.10 18.03 21.71
N ARG A 286 1.28 17.08 22.10
CA ARG A 286 1.40 15.66 21.74
C ARG A 286 0.59 15.34 20.50
N TRP A 287 0.92 14.21 19.86
CA TRP A 287 0.20 13.78 18.67
C TRP A 287 -1.27 13.49 18.97
N ASP A 288 -1.55 12.80 20.06
CA ASP A 288 -2.90 12.48 20.50
C ASP A 288 -3.72 13.69 20.99
N ASP A 289 -3.10 14.86 21.15
CA ASP A 289 -3.83 16.11 21.40
C ASP A 289 -4.50 16.67 20.15
N ILE A 290 -3.93 16.40 18.96
CA ILE A 290 -4.41 16.97 17.67
C ILE A 290 -5.03 15.94 16.74
N VAL A 291 -4.73 14.65 16.89
CA VAL A 291 -5.28 13.58 16.07
C VAL A 291 -6.25 12.75 16.89
N ASP A 292 -7.46 12.59 16.37
CA ASP A 292 -8.42 11.65 16.95
C ASP A 292 -8.00 10.21 16.61
N MET A 293 -7.35 9.56 17.58
CA MET A 293 -6.83 8.20 17.41
C MET A 293 -7.94 7.16 17.25
N HIS A 294 -9.12 7.41 17.82
CA HIS A 294 -10.29 6.51 17.66
C HIS A 294 -10.88 6.64 16.25
N LEU A 295 -10.85 7.85 15.68
CA LEU A 295 -11.23 8.05 14.29
C LEU A 295 -10.24 7.38 13.36
N ALA A 296 -8.94 7.56 13.60
CA ALA A 296 -7.88 6.92 12.81
C ALA A 296 -7.99 5.38 12.83
N ASP A 297 -8.26 4.80 14.00
CA ASP A 297 -8.48 3.36 14.16
C ASP A 297 -9.71 2.88 13.38
N TYR A 298 -10.86 3.55 13.54
CA TYR A 298 -12.09 3.22 12.83
C TYR A 298 -11.93 3.27 11.31
N LEU A 299 -11.35 4.35 10.77
CA LEU A 299 -11.15 4.49 9.34
C LEU A 299 -10.13 3.47 8.80
N SER A 300 -9.04 3.24 9.54
CA SER A 300 -8.03 2.24 9.17
C SER A 300 -8.64 0.84 9.09
N GLY A 301 -9.39 0.44 10.12
CA GLY A 301 -10.08 -0.85 10.13
C GLY A 301 -11.07 -0.99 8.98
N SER A 302 -11.86 0.06 8.71
CA SER A 302 -12.85 0.05 7.62
C SER A 302 -12.20 -0.09 6.23
N ILE A 303 -11.03 0.51 6.01
CA ILE A 303 -10.31 0.45 4.73
C ILE A 303 -9.52 -0.86 4.60
N ILE A 304 -8.78 -1.28 5.64
CA ILE A 304 -7.93 -2.47 5.59
C ILE A 304 -8.75 -3.75 5.42
N PHE A 305 -9.82 -3.90 6.20
CA PHE A 305 -10.59 -5.16 6.20
C PHE A 305 -11.63 -5.25 5.10
N ARG A 306 -11.79 -4.20 4.30
CA ARG A 306 -12.62 -4.28 3.09
C ARG A 306 -12.11 -5.39 2.17
N ASN A 307 -13.03 -6.17 1.59
CA ASN A 307 -12.71 -7.02 0.45
C ASN A 307 -12.96 -6.22 -0.84
N PRO A 308 -11.93 -5.90 -1.64
CA PRO A 308 -12.09 -5.06 -2.83
C PRO A 308 -12.90 -5.72 -3.94
N THR A 309 -13.00 -7.05 -3.95
CA THR A 309 -13.75 -7.81 -4.96
C THR A 309 -15.25 -7.87 -4.68
N ASP A 310 -15.67 -7.54 -3.43
CA ASP A 310 -17.08 -7.53 -3.08
C ASP A 310 -17.81 -6.37 -3.77
N ASN A 311 -18.76 -6.72 -4.64
CA ASN A 311 -19.59 -5.75 -5.39
C ASN A 311 -18.80 -4.74 -6.23
N CYS A 312 -17.56 -5.04 -6.64
CA CYS A 312 -16.80 -4.15 -7.50
C CYS A 312 -17.44 -4.01 -8.89
N ILE A 313 -17.30 -2.84 -9.49
CA ILE A 313 -17.78 -2.54 -10.84
C ILE A 313 -16.62 -2.78 -11.80
N ARG A 314 -16.69 -3.84 -12.60
CA ARG A 314 -15.66 -4.11 -13.63
C ARG A 314 -15.90 -3.25 -14.85
N ILE A 315 -14.86 -2.58 -15.32
CA ILE A 315 -14.84 -1.83 -16.59
C ILE A 315 -13.88 -2.51 -17.55
N GLY A 316 -14.29 -2.65 -18.80
CA GLY A 316 -13.55 -3.36 -19.83
C GLY A 316 -14.15 -4.72 -20.18
N SER A 317 -13.47 -5.46 -21.05
CA SER A 317 -13.87 -6.80 -21.47
C SER A 317 -13.32 -7.86 -20.51
N PRO A 318 -14.01 -8.97 -20.27
CA PRO A 318 -13.43 -10.11 -19.55
C PRO A 318 -12.09 -10.59 -20.15
N ARG A 319 -11.89 -10.43 -21.45
CA ARG A 319 -10.63 -10.75 -22.15
C ARG A 319 -9.44 -9.92 -21.68
N ASP A 320 -9.66 -8.74 -21.10
CA ASP A 320 -8.58 -7.89 -20.58
C ASP A 320 -7.88 -8.55 -19.39
N TRP A 321 -8.57 -9.46 -18.67
CA TRP A 321 -8.01 -10.23 -17.55
C TRP A 321 -7.27 -11.50 -17.97
N GLU A 322 -7.49 -12.03 -19.20
CA GLU A 322 -6.84 -13.26 -19.66
C GLU A 322 -5.30 -13.23 -19.58
N PRO A 323 -4.62 -12.13 -19.95
CA PRO A 323 -3.17 -12.05 -19.85
C PRO A 323 -2.65 -11.84 -18.41
N LEU A 324 -3.54 -11.53 -17.43
CA LEU A 324 -3.14 -11.28 -16.05
C LEU A 324 -2.92 -12.61 -15.32
N PRO A 325 -1.69 -12.90 -14.81
CA PRO A 325 -1.47 -14.11 -14.03
C PRO A 325 -2.36 -14.12 -12.77
N PRO A 326 -3.00 -15.25 -12.41
CA PRO A 326 -3.89 -15.36 -11.25
C PRO A 326 -3.27 -14.83 -9.94
N GLN A 327 -1.97 -15.07 -9.71
CA GLN A 327 -1.24 -14.60 -8.54
C GLN A 327 -1.04 -13.07 -8.48
N LYS A 328 -1.46 -12.34 -9.51
CA LYS A 328 -1.44 -10.87 -9.58
C LYS A 328 -2.85 -10.25 -9.53
N SER A 329 -3.87 -11.05 -9.29
CA SER A 329 -5.26 -10.59 -9.21
C SER A 329 -5.82 -10.74 -7.79
N GLN A 330 -6.54 -9.73 -7.32
CA GLN A 330 -7.25 -9.74 -6.04
C GLN A 330 -8.35 -10.79 -5.97
N PHE A 331 -8.90 -11.19 -7.12
CA PHE A 331 -9.94 -12.23 -7.16
C PHE A 331 -9.42 -13.62 -6.77
N TYR A 332 -8.10 -13.83 -6.84
CA TYR A 332 -7.44 -15.07 -6.46
C TYR A 332 -6.61 -14.93 -5.18
N SER A 333 -6.59 -13.76 -4.55
CA SER A 333 -5.90 -13.57 -3.28
C SER A 333 -6.56 -14.39 -2.18
N PRO A 334 -5.79 -15.04 -1.30
CA PRO A 334 -6.35 -15.72 -0.15
C PRO A 334 -7.20 -14.78 0.71
N MET A 335 -8.28 -15.31 1.29
CA MET A 335 -9.15 -14.52 2.16
C MET A 335 -8.35 -13.88 3.31
N GLY A 336 -8.63 -12.59 3.60
CA GLY A 336 -7.90 -11.83 4.62
C GLY A 336 -6.52 -11.33 4.17
N THR A 337 -6.17 -11.53 2.91
CA THR A 337 -4.95 -10.98 2.32
C THR A 337 -5.25 -10.00 1.19
N GLY A 338 -4.22 -9.32 0.74
CA GLY A 338 -4.27 -8.40 -0.39
C GLY A 338 -4.74 -6.99 -0.05
N ILE A 339 -4.03 -6.01 -0.57
CA ILE A 339 -4.44 -4.61 -0.61
C ILE A 339 -4.46 -4.13 -2.06
N THR A 340 -5.37 -3.21 -2.37
CA THR A 340 -5.59 -2.74 -3.73
C THR A 340 -4.47 -1.85 -4.25
N ILE A 341 -4.25 -1.86 -5.55
CA ILE A 341 -3.41 -0.86 -6.23
C ILE A 341 -4.35 0.24 -6.73
N GLY A 342 -4.05 1.50 -6.40
CA GLY A 342 -4.82 2.67 -6.86
C GLY A 342 -5.33 3.61 -5.76
N ASP A 343 -5.07 3.32 -4.49
CA ASP A 343 -5.43 4.16 -3.35
C ASP A 343 -4.16 4.67 -2.63
N VAL A 344 -4.21 5.92 -2.16
CA VAL A 344 -3.13 6.54 -1.36
C VAL A 344 -2.86 5.77 -0.07
N MET A 345 -3.90 5.21 0.54
CA MET A 345 -3.74 4.40 1.76
C MET A 345 -3.01 3.09 1.50
N SER A 346 -3.23 2.45 0.35
CA SER A 346 -2.50 1.23 -0.01
C SER A 346 -0.99 1.46 -0.09
N GLN A 347 -0.58 2.64 -0.56
CA GLN A 347 0.82 3.03 -0.62
C GLN A 347 1.44 3.20 0.77
N LEU A 348 0.73 3.88 1.67
CA LEU A 348 1.16 4.05 3.06
C LEU A 348 1.18 2.71 3.80
N PHE A 349 0.12 1.93 3.68
CA PHE A 349 -0.02 0.61 4.32
C PHE A 349 1.06 -0.38 3.86
N SER A 350 1.44 -0.34 2.59
CA SER A 350 2.56 -1.12 2.05
C SER A 350 3.87 -0.80 2.80
N ASN A 351 4.16 0.47 3.03
CA ASN A 351 5.36 0.86 3.77
C ASN A 351 5.27 0.52 5.27
N VAL A 352 4.09 0.65 5.88
CA VAL A 352 3.87 0.26 7.29
C VAL A 352 4.09 -1.24 7.46
N TYR A 353 3.58 -2.05 6.53
CA TYR A 353 3.69 -3.51 6.57
C TYR A 353 5.13 -4.02 6.54
N LEU A 354 5.98 -3.44 5.69
CA LEU A 354 7.39 -3.83 5.56
C LEU A 354 8.34 -3.05 6.49
N ASN A 355 7.84 -2.08 7.27
CA ASN A 355 8.70 -1.36 8.20
C ASN A 355 9.42 -2.26 9.23
N PRO A 356 8.78 -3.28 9.85
CA PRO A 356 9.49 -4.21 10.72
C PRO A 356 10.63 -4.94 10.01
N PHE A 357 10.43 -5.34 8.77
CA PHE A 357 11.47 -5.97 7.95
C PHE A 357 12.63 -5.02 7.65
N ASP A 358 12.33 -3.77 7.29
CA ASP A 358 13.36 -2.74 7.09
C ASP A 358 14.20 -2.52 8.35
N GLN A 359 13.53 -2.47 9.53
CA GLN A 359 14.21 -2.33 10.81
C GLN A 359 15.08 -3.55 11.14
N PHE A 360 14.59 -4.76 10.83
CA PHE A 360 15.32 -6.00 11.01
C PHE A 360 16.59 -6.02 10.13
N CYS A 361 16.46 -5.73 8.84
CA CYS A 361 17.61 -5.67 7.93
C CYS A 361 18.67 -4.66 8.40
N LYS A 362 18.26 -3.45 8.80
CA LYS A 362 19.18 -2.40 9.23
C LYS A 362 19.82 -2.66 10.59
N ARG A 363 19.05 -3.13 11.59
CA ARG A 363 19.46 -3.11 12.98
C ARG A 363 19.85 -4.46 13.55
N VAL A 364 19.26 -5.53 13.04
CA VAL A 364 19.55 -6.88 13.49
C VAL A 364 20.58 -7.53 12.58
N LEU A 365 20.38 -7.50 11.26
CA LEU A 365 21.34 -8.03 10.30
C LEU A 365 22.55 -7.11 10.05
N GLY A 366 22.50 -5.85 10.50
CA GLY A 366 23.59 -4.90 10.32
C GLY A 366 23.84 -4.47 8.86
N MET A 367 22.81 -4.50 8.03
CA MET A 367 22.89 -4.07 6.63
C MET A 367 22.89 -2.55 6.52
N ASP A 368 24.01 -1.87 6.79
CA ASP A 368 24.11 -0.41 6.75
C ASP A 368 23.70 0.21 5.41
N ARG A 369 24.08 -0.44 4.32
CA ARG A 369 23.79 -0.02 2.94
C ARG A 369 22.62 -0.80 2.36
N TYR A 370 21.48 -0.77 3.06
CA TYR A 370 20.20 -1.37 2.65
C TYR A 370 19.20 -0.28 2.31
N GLY A 371 18.43 -0.47 1.26
CA GLY A 371 17.31 0.38 0.89
C GLY A 371 16.26 -0.35 0.09
N ARG A 372 15.01 0.15 0.09
CA ARG A 372 13.85 -0.52 -0.50
C ARG A 372 12.93 0.44 -1.25
N TYR A 373 12.45 -0.04 -2.39
CA TYR A 373 11.38 0.60 -3.16
C TYR A 373 10.23 -0.38 -3.34
N VAL A 374 9.14 -0.23 -2.58
CA VAL A 374 8.00 -1.17 -2.48
C VAL A 374 8.49 -2.56 -2.03
N ASP A 375 8.51 -3.53 -2.93
CA ASP A 375 8.96 -4.92 -2.76
C ASP A 375 10.41 -5.16 -3.25
N ASP A 376 11.00 -4.21 -3.96
CA ASP A 376 12.34 -4.30 -4.54
C ASP A 376 13.40 -3.72 -3.58
N ALA A 377 14.17 -4.58 -2.92
CA ALA A 377 15.21 -4.20 -1.99
C ALA A 377 16.62 -4.36 -2.58
N ARG A 378 17.52 -3.48 -2.15
CA ARG A 378 18.96 -3.55 -2.47
C ARG A 378 19.77 -3.44 -1.19
N ALA A 379 20.79 -4.30 -1.08
CA ALA A 379 21.84 -4.14 -0.08
C ALA A 379 23.22 -4.23 -0.74
N VAL A 380 24.18 -3.48 -0.23
CA VAL A 380 25.55 -3.47 -0.76
C VAL A 380 26.54 -3.75 0.39
N ALA A 381 27.41 -4.73 0.20
CA ALA A 381 28.43 -5.09 1.19
C ALA A 381 29.80 -5.32 0.53
N ALA A 382 30.85 -5.29 1.34
CA ALA A 382 32.22 -5.52 0.89
C ALA A 382 32.48 -6.99 0.54
N THR A 383 31.74 -7.93 1.15
CA THR A 383 31.91 -9.36 0.96
C THR A 383 30.60 -10.03 0.54
N GLU A 384 30.70 -11.08 -0.25
CA GLU A 384 29.56 -11.87 -0.73
C GLU A 384 29.00 -12.74 0.39
N GLU A 385 29.86 -13.33 1.20
CA GLU A 385 29.52 -14.22 2.28
C GLU A 385 28.61 -13.55 3.32
N PHE A 386 28.81 -12.26 3.60
CA PHE A 386 27.94 -11.51 4.48
C PHE A 386 26.51 -11.44 3.93
N LEU A 387 26.37 -11.15 2.64
CA LEU A 387 25.06 -11.05 1.99
C LEU A 387 24.39 -12.43 1.89
N GLU A 388 25.15 -13.48 1.58
CA GLU A 388 24.66 -14.86 1.55
C GLU A 388 24.12 -15.29 2.92
N ALA A 389 24.83 -14.99 4.00
CA ALA A 389 24.40 -15.30 5.35
C ALA A 389 23.12 -14.55 5.77
N CYS A 390 22.86 -13.38 5.19
CA CYS A 390 21.65 -12.60 5.49
C CYS A 390 20.38 -13.14 4.81
N ILE A 391 20.47 -13.76 3.64
CA ILE A 391 19.29 -14.18 2.85
C ILE A 391 18.37 -15.14 3.62
N PRO A 392 18.87 -16.23 4.25
CA PRO A 392 18.00 -17.13 5.01
C PRO A 392 17.28 -16.43 6.16
N SER A 393 17.97 -15.55 6.89
CA SER A 393 17.38 -14.80 8.00
C SER A 393 16.33 -13.78 7.53
N MET A 394 16.54 -13.15 6.35
CA MET A 394 15.55 -12.28 5.72
C MET A 394 14.28 -13.06 5.36
N ASP A 395 14.41 -14.23 4.75
CA ASP A 395 13.27 -15.05 4.34
C ASP A 395 12.53 -15.63 5.54
N GLU A 396 13.24 -16.10 6.57
CA GLU A 396 12.67 -16.57 7.84
C GLU A 396 11.85 -15.45 8.52
N PHE A 397 12.39 -14.24 8.60
CA PHE A 397 11.67 -13.08 9.16
C PHE A 397 10.39 -12.79 8.38
N LEU A 398 10.48 -12.75 7.05
CA LEU A 398 9.33 -12.51 6.20
C LEU A 398 8.25 -13.57 6.38
N GLN A 399 8.64 -14.85 6.50
CA GLN A 399 7.69 -15.96 6.68
C GLN A 399 7.05 -15.94 8.07
N SER A 400 7.85 -15.80 9.12
CA SER A 400 7.37 -15.87 10.50
C SER A 400 6.58 -14.65 10.95
N GLU A 401 7.03 -13.44 10.60
CA GLU A 401 6.45 -12.20 11.10
C GLU A 401 5.42 -11.59 10.15
N LEU A 402 5.63 -11.73 8.83
CA LEU A 402 4.84 -11.05 7.82
C LEU A 402 4.08 -11.97 6.87
N MET A 403 4.22 -13.30 7.01
CA MET A 403 3.60 -14.29 6.11
C MET A 403 3.90 -14.03 4.63
N LEU A 404 5.10 -13.54 4.34
CA LEU A 404 5.65 -13.29 3.01
C LEU A 404 6.87 -14.17 2.77
N SER A 405 7.39 -14.19 1.54
CA SER A 405 8.63 -14.87 1.21
C SER A 405 9.41 -14.11 0.15
N LEU A 406 10.71 -14.27 0.13
CA LEU A 406 11.56 -13.79 -0.96
C LEU A 406 11.23 -14.54 -2.26
N HIS A 407 11.41 -13.85 -3.39
CA HIS A 407 11.26 -14.46 -4.71
C HIS A 407 12.55 -15.20 -5.06
N PRO A 408 12.57 -16.55 -5.14
CA PRO A 408 13.83 -17.32 -5.28
C PRO A 408 14.65 -16.94 -6.51
N GLU A 409 13.99 -16.74 -7.66
CA GLU A 409 14.67 -16.43 -8.93
C GLU A 409 15.15 -14.98 -9.04
N LYS A 410 14.61 -14.07 -8.24
CA LYS A 410 14.96 -12.66 -8.26
C LYS A 410 15.86 -12.25 -7.10
N THR A 411 16.01 -13.11 -6.10
CA THR A 411 16.96 -12.91 -5.01
C THR A 411 18.33 -13.41 -5.46
N LYS A 412 19.25 -12.45 -5.69
CA LYS A 412 20.57 -12.78 -6.22
C LYS A 412 21.63 -11.81 -5.75
N ILE A 413 22.83 -12.28 -5.63
CA ILE A 413 24.02 -11.46 -5.37
C ILE A 413 24.81 -11.30 -6.67
N THR A 414 25.28 -10.10 -6.92
CA THR A 414 26.09 -9.75 -8.09
C THR A 414 27.28 -8.88 -7.69
N SER A 415 28.40 -9.02 -8.40
CA SER A 415 29.55 -8.15 -8.18
C SER A 415 29.28 -6.73 -8.72
N THR A 416 29.74 -5.72 -7.99
CA THR A 416 29.67 -4.31 -8.43
C THR A 416 30.45 -3.99 -9.69
N ARG A 417 31.33 -4.90 -10.16
CA ARG A 417 32.06 -4.77 -11.43
C ARG A 417 31.17 -4.98 -12.66
N GLY A 418 29.99 -5.58 -12.49
CA GLY A 418 29.00 -5.79 -13.53
C GLY A 418 27.98 -4.67 -13.64
N GLU A 419 26.76 -5.03 -14.08
CA GLU A 419 25.62 -4.15 -14.11
C GLU A 419 25.03 -3.95 -12.71
N ASN A 420 24.85 -2.70 -12.32
CA ASN A 420 24.26 -2.34 -11.02
C ASN A 420 22.89 -1.69 -11.24
N ILE A 421 21.92 -2.51 -11.63
CA ILE A 421 20.58 -2.04 -12.02
C ILE A 421 19.69 -1.89 -10.80
N PHE A 422 19.15 -0.68 -10.63
CA PHE A 422 18.09 -0.39 -9.67
C PHE A 422 17.15 0.70 -10.22
N LEU A 423 15.84 0.46 -10.14
CA LEU A 423 14.79 1.41 -10.54
C LEU A 423 14.97 2.00 -11.96
N GLY A 424 15.46 1.20 -12.90
CA GLY A 424 15.65 1.63 -14.28
C GLY A 424 16.95 2.36 -14.57
N ALA A 425 17.84 2.47 -13.59
CA ALA A 425 19.18 3.00 -13.72
C ALA A 425 20.25 1.91 -13.59
N ASP A 426 21.27 1.92 -14.42
CA ASP A 426 22.50 1.16 -14.24
C ASP A 426 23.58 2.10 -13.72
N CYS A 427 23.98 1.92 -12.45
CA CYS A 427 24.95 2.77 -11.77
C CYS A 427 26.37 2.18 -11.93
N ARG A 428 27.23 2.87 -12.68
CA ARG A 428 28.63 2.51 -12.91
C ARG A 428 29.59 3.57 -12.38
N GLU A 429 30.88 3.27 -12.38
CA GLU A 429 31.93 4.09 -11.79
C GLU A 429 31.87 5.58 -12.16
N HIS A 430 31.70 5.88 -13.46
CA HIS A 430 31.79 7.25 -13.96
C HIS A 430 30.46 7.86 -14.36
N ARG A 431 29.41 7.03 -14.51
CA ARG A 431 28.15 7.47 -15.08
C ARG A 431 27.00 6.54 -14.72
N ARG A 432 25.81 7.10 -14.60
CA ARG A 432 24.55 6.35 -14.65
C ARG A 432 24.08 6.23 -16.09
N TYR A 433 23.57 5.05 -16.42
CA TYR A 433 22.97 4.76 -17.70
C TYR A 433 21.50 4.46 -17.52
N CYS A 434 20.67 4.90 -18.45
CA CYS A 434 19.31 4.42 -18.53
C CYS A 434 19.32 2.98 -19.07
N VAL A 435 18.54 2.08 -18.44
CA VAL A 435 18.49 0.69 -18.91
C VAL A 435 17.85 0.58 -20.29
N ASN A 436 18.34 -0.34 -21.11
CA ASN A 436 17.89 -0.54 -22.49
C ASN A 436 16.38 -0.74 -22.60
N LYS A 437 15.75 -1.44 -21.65
CA LYS A 437 14.29 -1.62 -21.61
C LYS A 437 13.53 -0.30 -21.57
N THR A 438 14.00 0.68 -20.79
CA THR A 438 13.37 2.01 -20.69
C THR A 438 13.52 2.78 -21.99
N ILE A 439 14.71 2.73 -22.61
CA ILE A 439 14.97 3.33 -23.94
C ILE A 439 14.06 2.71 -25.00
N SER A 440 13.96 1.38 -25.03
CA SER A 440 13.09 0.65 -25.98
C SER A 440 11.62 0.99 -25.78
N ASN A 441 11.16 1.12 -24.54
CA ASN A 441 9.80 1.55 -24.23
C ASN A 441 9.50 2.97 -24.72
N PHE A 442 10.45 3.89 -24.53
CA PHE A 442 10.33 5.26 -25.05
C PHE A 442 10.28 5.27 -26.58
N LYS A 443 11.17 4.54 -27.23
CA LYS A 443 11.20 4.38 -28.69
C LYS A 443 9.86 3.83 -29.23
N ALA A 444 9.33 2.79 -28.57
CA ALA A 444 8.02 2.21 -28.94
C ALA A 444 6.87 3.22 -28.77
N ALA A 445 6.93 4.03 -27.69
CA ALA A 445 5.93 5.08 -27.45
C ALA A 445 5.99 6.18 -28.53
N VAL A 446 7.19 6.56 -28.98
CA VAL A 446 7.36 7.51 -30.10
C VAL A 446 6.77 6.95 -31.38
N TYR A 447 7.09 5.71 -31.76
CA TYR A 447 6.52 5.08 -32.96
C TYR A 447 4.99 4.96 -32.91
N GLU A 448 4.44 4.64 -31.75
CA GLU A 448 2.98 4.60 -31.57
C GLU A 448 2.36 5.98 -31.79
N LEU A 449 2.99 7.05 -31.28
CA LEU A 449 2.53 8.42 -31.49
C LEU A 449 2.67 8.83 -32.96
N GLU A 450 3.77 8.48 -33.63
CA GLU A 450 3.96 8.74 -35.06
C GLU A 450 2.83 8.10 -35.88
N SER A 451 2.46 6.84 -35.59
CA SER A 451 1.36 6.17 -36.30
C SER A 451 0.01 6.88 -36.09
N ILE A 452 -0.24 7.41 -34.90
CA ILE A 452 -1.47 8.16 -34.59
C ILE A 452 -1.53 9.49 -35.36
N PHE A 453 -0.41 10.22 -35.43
CA PHE A 453 -0.38 11.57 -36.01
C PHE A 453 -0.16 11.61 -37.51
N VAL A 454 0.42 10.57 -38.12
CA VAL A 454 0.80 10.55 -39.54
C VAL A 454 -0.08 9.60 -40.37
N GLN A 455 -0.56 8.51 -39.80
CA GLN A 455 -1.28 7.45 -40.53
C GLN A 455 -2.81 7.48 -40.33
N ASN A 456 -3.31 8.41 -39.52
CA ASN A 456 -4.72 8.45 -39.16
C ASN A 456 -5.45 9.46 -40.05
N ASP A 457 -6.36 8.98 -40.91
CA ASP A 457 -7.25 9.83 -41.73
C ASP A 457 -8.38 10.49 -40.90
N THR A 458 -8.47 10.14 -39.61
CA THR A 458 -9.50 10.68 -38.72
C THR A 458 -8.98 11.97 -38.05
N PRO A 459 -9.76 13.06 -38.03
CA PRO A 459 -9.39 14.27 -37.32
C PRO A 459 -9.12 13.96 -35.83
N LEU A 460 -7.95 14.37 -35.36
CA LEU A 460 -7.54 14.16 -33.96
C LEU A 460 -8.24 15.19 -33.06
N HIS A 461 -8.68 14.72 -31.90
CA HIS A 461 -9.23 15.58 -30.85
C HIS A 461 -8.10 16.35 -30.14
N ILE A 462 -8.40 17.51 -29.57
CA ILE A 462 -7.42 18.32 -28.82
C ILE A 462 -6.74 17.52 -27.69
N ASP A 463 -7.47 16.62 -27.06
CA ASP A 463 -6.96 15.76 -25.99
C ASP A 463 -5.84 14.83 -26.46
N ASP A 464 -5.89 14.37 -27.73
CA ASP A 464 -4.87 13.49 -28.30
C ASP A 464 -3.49 14.16 -28.31
N TYR A 465 -3.47 15.48 -28.60
CA TYR A 465 -2.23 16.27 -28.57
C TYR A 465 -1.66 16.41 -27.14
N TYR A 466 -2.52 16.63 -26.15
CA TYR A 466 -2.10 16.75 -24.75
C TYR A 466 -1.69 15.40 -24.15
N ILE A 467 -2.35 14.31 -24.51
CA ILE A 467 -1.96 12.94 -24.15
C ILE A 467 -0.60 12.61 -24.74
N ALA A 468 -0.38 12.91 -26.03
CA ALA A 468 0.90 12.71 -26.68
C ALA A 468 2.02 13.53 -26.04
N LEU A 469 1.75 14.81 -25.77
CA LEU A 469 2.68 15.69 -25.07
C LEU A 469 3.07 15.14 -23.70
N SER A 470 2.09 14.66 -22.94
CA SER A 470 2.31 14.06 -21.63
C SER A 470 3.19 12.80 -21.72
N ARG A 471 2.91 11.92 -22.68
CA ARG A 471 3.71 10.70 -22.93
C ARG A 471 5.14 11.01 -23.34
N LEU A 472 5.34 11.98 -24.24
CA LEU A 472 6.68 12.44 -24.64
C LEU A 472 7.44 13.00 -23.45
N ASN A 473 6.82 13.90 -22.68
CA ASN A 473 7.47 14.53 -21.54
C ASN A 473 7.78 13.56 -20.40
N ALA A 474 6.98 12.53 -20.18
CA ALA A 474 7.28 11.47 -19.22
C ALA A 474 8.57 10.72 -19.59
N GLY A 475 8.74 10.39 -20.88
CA GLY A 475 9.95 9.72 -21.36
C GLY A 475 11.17 10.63 -21.38
N LEU A 476 11.05 11.82 -21.97
CA LEU A 476 12.14 12.81 -22.07
C LEU A 476 12.62 13.26 -20.68
N GLY A 477 11.68 13.58 -19.78
CA GLY A 477 12.02 13.97 -18.41
C GLY A 477 12.80 12.88 -17.69
N TYR A 478 12.45 11.59 -17.88
CA TYR A 478 13.21 10.49 -17.30
C TYR A 478 14.61 10.36 -17.92
N LEU A 479 14.72 10.37 -19.25
CA LEU A 479 16.00 10.27 -19.98
C LEU A 479 16.96 11.42 -19.65
N SER A 480 16.45 12.63 -19.40
CA SER A 480 17.27 13.81 -19.07
C SER A 480 18.08 13.61 -17.79
N HIS A 481 17.58 12.85 -16.81
CA HIS A 481 18.31 12.53 -15.57
C HIS A 481 19.56 11.68 -15.79
N PHE A 482 19.64 10.97 -16.92
CA PHE A 482 20.81 10.18 -17.32
C PHE A 482 21.69 10.88 -18.37
N LYS A 483 21.35 12.12 -18.72
CA LYS A 483 22.01 12.87 -19.80
C LYS A 483 22.00 12.11 -21.15
N GLU A 484 20.91 11.38 -21.40
CA GLU A 484 20.72 10.57 -22.61
C GLU A 484 20.13 11.41 -23.77
N TRP A 485 20.45 12.71 -23.85
CA TRP A 485 19.98 13.62 -24.90
C TRP A 485 20.34 13.14 -26.30
N ARG A 486 21.54 12.53 -26.50
CA ARG A 486 21.94 11.97 -27.80
C ARG A 486 21.05 10.79 -28.22
N MET A 487 20.54 10.03 -27.26
CA MET A 487 19.62 8.93 -27.55
C MET A 487 18.23 9.48 -27.90
N ALA A 488 17.76 10.50 -27.19
CA ALA A 488 16.51 11.18 -27.51
C ALA A 488 16.59 11.85 -28.89
N ASP A 489 17.70 12.49 -29.22
CA ASP A 489 17.98 13.08 -30.51
C ASP A 489 17.89 12.04 -31.65
N ARG A 490 18.57 10.90 -31.52
CA ARG A 490 18.50 9.81 -32.53
C ARG A 490 17.10 9.25 -32.75
N ILE A 491 16.24 9.33 -31.75
CA ILE A 491 14.85 8.82 -31.85
C ILE A 491 13.95 9.89 -32.48
N LEU A 492 14.21 11.18 -32.23
CA LEU A 492 13.29 12.26 -32.50
C LEU A 492 13.74 13.20 -33.62
N SER A 493 15.03 13.25 -34.00
CA SER A 493 15.57 14.20 -35.01
C SER A 493 14.81 14.10 -36.35
N ASP A 494 14.55 12.89 -36.81
CA ASP A 494 13.87 12.63 -38.09
C ASP A 494 12.39 12.30 -37.91
N SER A 495 11.86 12.42 -36.67
CA SER A 495 10.46 12.08 -36.36
C SER A 495 9.48 13.09 -36.95
N PRO A 496 8.40 12.64 -37.60
CA PRO A 496 7.30 13.50 -38.04
C PRO A 496 6.66 14.32 -36.92
N LEU A 497 6.82 13.89 -35.65
CA LEU A 497 6.34 14.61 -34.48
C LEU A 497 7.00 16.00 -34.35
N ASN A 498 8.14 16.23 -35.01
CA ASN A 498 8.76 17.55 -35.14
C ASN A 498 7.89 18.60 -35.84
N GLN A 499 6.88 18.18 -36.59
CA GLN A 499 5.93 19.11 -37.21
C GLN A 499 4.95 19.67 -36.17
N ILE A 500 4.69 18.92 -35.10
CA ILE A 500 3.67 19.20 -34.07
C ILE A 500 4.29 19.73 -32.79
N PHE A 501 5.39 19.11 -32.37
CA PHE A 501 6.06 19.42 -31.11
C PHE A 501 7.41 20.10 -31.35
N ALA A 502 7.75 21.05 -30.49
CA ALA A 502 9.09 21.58 -30.36
C ALA A 502 9.77 20.96 -29.13
N PHE A 503 11.02 20.55 -29.29
CA PHE A 503 11.82 19.93 -28.24
C PHE A 503 12.85 20.93 -27.70
N ALA A 504 13.13 20.87 -26.39
CA ALA A 504 14.23 21.62 -25.80
C ALA A 504 15.58 21.14 -26.42
N SER A 505 16.61 22.00 -26.44
CA SER A 505 17.91 21.68 -27.02
C SER A 505 18.63 20.50 -26.39
N ASP A 506 18.30 20.20 -25.13
CA ASP A 506 18.78 19.04 -24.36
C ASP A 506 17.77 17.87 -24.33
N TYR A 507 16.72 17.96 -25.10
CA TYR A 507 15.61 16.99 -25.11
C TYR A 507 15.02 16.68 -23.72
N SER A 508 15.08 17.63 -22.79
CA SER A 508 14.50 17.44 -21.45
C SER A 508 12.97 17.54 -21.44
N ARG A 509 12.40 18.21 -22.44
CA ARG A 509 10.95 18.39 -22.59
C ARG A 509 10.52 18.68 -24.02
N ALA A 510 9.24 18.42 -24.28
CA ALA A 510 8.52 18.84 -25.48
C ALA A 510 7.44 19.87 -25.14
N VAL A 511 7.06 20.70 -26.12
CA VAL A 511 5.90 21.60 -26.07
C VAL A 511 5.16 21.52 -27.40
N ILE A 512 3.85 21.75 -27.41
CA ILE A 512 3.09 21.90 -28.66
C ILE A 512 3.55 23.22 -29.32
N LYS A 513 3.84 23.17 -30.60
CA LYS A 513 4.25 24.36 -31.35
C LYS A 513 3.14 25.45 -31.33
N PRO A 514 3.51 26.75 -31.26
CA PRO A 514 2.54 27.85 -31.17
C PRO A 514 1.49 27.82 -32.29
N GLU A 515 1.90 27.48 -33.53
CA GLU A 515 1.04 27.41 -34.69
C GLU A 515 -0.07 26.38 -34.49
N ILE A 516 0.30 25.17 -34.04
CA ILE A 516 -0.63 24.09 -33.75
C ILE A 516 -1.53 24.45 -32.59
N LYS A 517 -0.96 25.01 -31.51
CA LYS A 517 -1.73 25.44 -30.33
C LYS A 517 -2.79 26.48 -30.68
N ASN A 518 -2.49 27.42 -31.58
CA ASN A 518 -3.44 28.42 -32.05
C ASN A 518 -4.60 27.78 -32.82
N ILE A 519 -4.31 26.80 -33.69
CA ILE A 519 -5.32 26.04 -34.42
C ILE A 519 -6.23 25.30 -33.42
N LEU A 520 -5.66 24.57 -32.47
CA LEU A 520 -6.43 23.82 -31.45
C LEU A 520 -7.34 24.74 -30.64
N ASN A 521 -6.83 25.89 -30.19
CA ASN A 521 -7.63 26.86 -29.43
C ASN A 521 -8.79 27.41 -30.27
N THR A 522 -8.62 27.60 -31.58
CA THR A 522 -9.68 28.09 -32.48
C THR A 522 -10.79 27.03 -32.65
N TYR A 523 -10.43 25.75 -32.74
CA TYR A 523 -11.39 24.64 -32.80
C TYR A 523 -12.19 24.48 -31.50
N ASP A 524 -11.59 24.67 -30.35
CA ASP A 524 -12.24 24.58 -29.05
C ASP A 524 -13.31 25.69 -28.89
N TYR A 525 -12.99 26.92 -29.33
CA TYR A 525 -13.97 28.02 -29.38
C TYR A 525 -15.13 27.73 -30.36
N ALA A 526 -14.87 27.09 -31.49
CA ALA A 526 -15.94 26.80 -32.47
C ALA A 526 -16.92 25.73 -31.96
N GLN A 527 -16.47 24.73 -31.19
CA GLN A 527 -17.36 23.74 -30.57
C GLN A 527 -18.23 24.31 -29.46
N ILE A 528 -17.77 25.31 -28.70
CA ILE A 528 -18.55 25.98 -27.63
C ILE A 528 -19.68 26.81 -28.21
N TYR A 529 -19.56 27.33 -29.44
CA TYR A 529 -20.60 28.14 -30.08
C TYR A 529 -21.56 27.34 -31.00
N LEU A 530 -21.33 26.03 -31.19
CA LEU A 530 -22.19 25.17 -32.00
C LEU A 530 -23.03 24.19 -31.15
N CYS A 531 -22.90 24.20 -29.85
CA CYS A 531 -23.79 23.58 -28.87
C CYS A 531 -24.66 24.66 -28.20
#